data_87ad621cb7ba41d03aa4ffbf677097a5
#
_entry.id   87ad621cb7ba41d03aa4ffbf677097a5
#
_cell.length_a   1.000
_cell.length_b   1.000
_cell.length_c   1.000
_cell.angle_alpha   90.00
_cell.angle_beta   90.00
_cell.angle_gamma   90.00
#
_symmetry.space_group_name_H-M   'P 1'
#
loop_
_entity.id
_entity.type
_entity.pdbx_description
1 polymer ?
#
loop_
_entity_poly.entity_id
_entity_poly.type
_entity_poly.pdbx_seq_one_letter_code
_entity_poly.pdbx_strand_id
1 'polypeptide(L)'
;NIWERDKYTCVYTGKKLQKTELSVDHVFPKSKGGKDTWDNLVTCDKILNSKKSNKLLSETKLKLRYKPFKPSDGYKFEIYREEWHSFLANF
;
A
#
# COMPACT_ATOMS: atom_id res chain seq x y z
N ASN A 1 13.07 3.33 4.59
CA ASN A 1 11.76 3.15 5.24
C ASN A 1 10.66 2.93 4.19
N ILE A 2 9.44 2.72 4.66
CA ILE A 2 8.30 2.44 3.78
C ILE A 2 8.03 3.61 2.83
N TRP A 3 8.02 4.82 3.34
CA TRP A 3 7.75 6.01 2.53
C TRP A 3 8.78 6.19 1.41
N GLU A 4 10.05 6.02 1.73
CA GLU A 4 11.13 6.14 0.74
C GLU A 4 11.03 5.04 -0.31
N ARG A 5 10.78 3.81 0.12
CA ARG A 5 10.57 2.69 -0.79
C ARG A 5 9.49 3.00 -1.81
N ASP A 6 8.40 3.58 -1.34
CA ASP A 6 7.20 3.82 -2.14
C ASP A 6 7.21 5.18 -2.84
N LYS A 7 8.34 5.89 -2.78
CA LYS A 7 8.46 7.22 -3.40
C LYS A 7 7.38 8.17 -2.92
N TYR A 8 7.00 8.06 -1.65
CA TYR A 8 5.98 8.93 -1.03
C TYR A 8 4.64 8.86 -1.75
N THR A 9 4.35 7.74 -2.38
CA THR A 9 3.15 7.53 -3.18
C THR A 9 2.17 6.63 -2.44
N CYS A 10 0.90 7.07 -2.37
CA CYS A 10 -0.15 6.26 -1.75
C CYS A 10 -0.43 5.02 -2.59
N VAL A 11 -0.40 3.85 -1.94
CA VAL A 11 -0.59 2.57 -2.64
C VAL A 11 -1.98 2.43 -3.25
N TYR A 12 -2.97 3.10 -2.66
CA TYR A 12 -4.37 2.95 -3.11
C TYR A 12 -4.79 4.00 -4.13
N THR A 13 -4.25 5.22 -4.05
CA THR A 13 -4.63 6.31 -4.95
C THR A 13 -3.63 6.55 -6.08
N GLY A 14 -2.39 6.12 -5.89
CA GLY A 14 -1.31 6.41 -6.82
C GLY A 14 -0.82 7.85 -6.76
N LYS A 15 -1.30 8.64 -5.81
CA LYS A 15 -0.91 10.04 -5.67
C LYS A 15 0.32 10.19 -4.79
N LYS A 16 1.19 11.10 -5.16
CA LYS A 16 2.32 11.49 -4.33
C LYS A 16 1.80 12.33 -3.17
N LEU A 17 2.23 12.00 -1.95
CA LEU A 17 1.73 12.61 -0.74
C LEU A 17 2.69 13.64 -0.17
N GLN A 18 2.13 14.67 0.46
CA GLN A 18 2.89 15.63 1.25
C GLN A 18 3.21 15.01 2.61
N LYS A 19 4.22 15.54 3.30
CA LYS A 19 4.61 15.03 4.62
C LYS A 19 3.45 14.95 5.60
N THR A 20 2.55 15.92 5.56
CA THR A 20 1.39 15.98 6.45
C THR A 20 0.33 14.94 6.14
N GLU A 21 0.41 14.31 4.97
CA GLU A 21 -0.56 13.31 4.52
C GLU A 21 -0.06 11.88 4.66
N LEU A 22 1.22 11.71 4.98
CA LEU A 22 1.86 10.40 5.01
C LEU A 22 1.46 9.58 6.22
N SER A 23 1.18 8.31 5.98
CA SER A 23 1.01 7.31 7.03
C SER A 23 1.44 5.94 6.49
N VAL A 24 1.46 4.94 7.36
CA VAL A 24 1.76 3.56 6.98
C VAL A 24 0.54 2.73 7.30
N ASP A 25 0.09 1.94 6.33
CA ASP A 25 -1.04 1.03 6.50
C ASP A 25 -0.58 -0.42 6.44
N HIS A 26 -1.26 -1.27 7.19
CA HIS A 26 -1.14 -2.72 7.06
C HIS A 26 -2.17 -3.18 6.05
N VAL A 27 -1.72 -3.71 4.92
CA VAL A 27 -2.65 -4.21 3.88
C VAL A 27 -3.57 -5.25 4.50
N PHE A 28 -2.97 -6.27 5.16
CA PHE A 28 -3.72 -7.18 6.02
C PHE A 28 -3.67 -6.61 7.43
N PRO A 29 -4.82 -6.26 8.02
CA PRO A 29 -4.85 -5.50 9.27
C PRO A 29 -4.14 -6.20 10.44
N LYS A 30 -3.43 -5.42 11.23
CA LYS A 30 -2.71 -5.92 12.40
C LYS A 30 -3.65 -6.60 13.37
N SER A 31 -4.84 -6.04 13.58
CA SER A 31 -5.87 -6.61 14.46
C SER A 31 -6.36 -7.98 14.00
N LYS A 32 -6.12 -8.35 12.75
CA LYS A 32 -6.49 -9.63 12.18
C LYS A 32 -5.28 -10.55 11.98
N GLY A 33 -4.14 -10.22 12.56
CA GLY A 33 -2.92 -11.00 12.44
C GLY A 33 -1.92 -10.51 11.41
N GLY A 34 -2.13 -9.34 10.84
CA GLY A 34 -1.19 -8.74 9.90
C GLY A 34 0.13 -8.41 10.56
N LYS A 35 1.23 -8.67 9.85
CA LYS A 35 2.58 -8.51 10.37
C LYS A 35 3.23 -7.22 9.89
N ASP A 36 4.24 -6.76 10.62
CA ASP A 36 5.04 -5.60 10.26
C ASP A 36 6.14 -6.02 9.30
N THR A 37 5.76 -6.45 8.11
CA THR A 37 6.68 -6.92 7.08
C THR A 37 6.66 -6.03 5.86
N TRP A 38 7.75 -6.07 5.07
CA TRP A 38 7.86 -5.24 3.87
C TRP A 38 6.75 -5.50 2.86
N ASP A 39 6.21 -6.71 2.81
CA ASP A 39 5.14 -7.07 1.88
C ASP A 39 3.75 -6.74 2.40
N ASN A 40 3.64 -6.30 3.66
CA ASN A 40 2.36 -5.94 4.26
C ASN A 40 2.25 -4.45 4.63
N LEU A 41 3.36 -3.74 4.71
CA LEU A 41 3.35 -2.32 5.04
C LEU A 41 3.41 -1.48 3.78
N VAL A 42 2.54 -0.49 3.70
CA VAL A 42 2.42 0.36 2.51
C VAL A 42 2.24 1.83 2.91
N THR A 43 2.69 2.71 2.01
CA THR A 43 2.44 4.15 2.16
C THR A 43 0.97 4.42 1.86
N CYS A 44 0.33 5.17 2.73
CA CYS A 44 -1.08 5.48 2.59
C CYS A 44 -1.39 6.90 3.05
N ASP A 45 -2.36 7.54 2.40
CA ASP A 45 -2.89 8.81 2.84
C ASP A 45 -3.54 8.65 4.22
N LYS A 46 -3.27 9.58 5.14
CA LYS A 46 -3.78 9.50 6.52
C LYS A 46 -5.29 9.38 6.60
N ILE A 47 -5.99 10.17 5.80
CA ILE A 47 -7.46 10.20 5.83
C ILE A 47 -7.99 8.86 5.33
N LEU A 48 -7.43 8.39 4.23
CA LEU A 48 -7.84 7.10 3.67
C LEU A 48 -7.52 5.95 4.62
N ASN A 49 -6.36 6.01 5.28
CA ASN A 49 -5.96 5.02 6.26
C ASN A 49 -6.96 4.95 7.41
N SER A 50 -7.40 6.10 7.92
CA SER A 50 -8.43 6.17 8.96
C SER A 50 -9.74 5.56 8.51
N LYS A 51 -10.15 5.82 7.26
CA LYS A 51 -11.39 5.27 6.72
C LYS A 51 -11.31 3.76 6.51
N LYS A 52 -10.16 3.27 6.07
CA LYS A 52 -9.95 1.83 5.90
C LYS A 52 -9.98 1.11 7.25
N SER A 53 -9.39 1.75 8.28
CA SER A 53 -9.34 1.18 9.62
C SER A 53 -8.80 -0.26 9.58
N ASN A 54 -9.44 -1.20 10.26
CA ASN A 54 -9.02 -2.61 10.32
C ASN A 54 -9.76 -3.50 9.33
N LYS A 55 -10.24 -2.92 8.23
CA LYS A 55 -10.95 -3.69 7.21
C LYS A 55 -9.98 -4.40 6.28
N LEU A 56 -10.38 -5.57 5.81
CA LEU A 56 -9.70 -6.26 4.73
C LEU A 56 -9.92 -5.51 3.43
N LEU A 57 -9.00 -5.64 2.46
CA LEU A 57 -9.20 -5.02 1.15
C LEU A 57 -10.51 -5.48 0.50
N SER A 58 -10.87 -6.75 0.70
CA SER A 58 -12.11 -7.31 0.17
C SER A 58 -13.36 -6.63 0.73
N GLU A 59 -13.25 -5.98 1.89
CA GLU A 59 -14.34 -5.26 2.52
C GLU A 59 -14.40 -3.79 2.09
N THR A 60 -13.50 -3.38 1.21
CA THR A 60 -13.39 -2.01 0.72
C THR A 60 -13.42 -2.02 -0.81
N LYS A 61 -13.43 -0.83 -1.40
CA LYS A 61 -13.28 -0.68 -2.86
C LYS A 61 -11.84 -0.36 -3.24
N LEU A 62 -10.92 -0.41 -2.26
CA LEU A 62 -9.53 -0.07 -2.49
C LEU A 62 -8.80 -1.19 -3.20
N LYS A 63 -7.85 -0.81 -4.07
CA LYS A 63 -6.99 -1.75 -4.78
C LYS A 63 -5.56 -1.26 -4.72
N LEU A 64 -4.62 -2.19 -4.59
CA LEU A 64 -3.20 -1.86 -4.63
C LEU A 64 -2.81 -1.41 -6.02
N ARG A 65 -2.09 -0.29 -6.12
CA ARG A 65 -1.57 0.22 -7.37
C ARG A 65 -0.16 -0.24 -7.66
N TYR A 66 0.51 -0.76 -6.65
CA TYR A 66 1.82 -1.38 -6.81
C TYR A 66 1.97 -2.49 -5.77
N LYS A 67 2.89 -3.41 -6.04
CA LYS A 67 3.14 -4.54 -5.13
C LYS A 67 4.13 -4.09 -4.05
N PRO A 68 3.79 -4.24 -2.77
CA PRO A 68 4.75 -3.99 -1.70
C PRO A 68 5.93 -4.95 -1.82
N PHE A 69 7.13 -4.46 -1.60
CA PHE A 69 8.33 -5.26 -1.81
C PHE A 69 9.39 -4.97 -0.76
N LYS A 70 10.34 -5.88 -0.61
CA LYS A 70 11.48 -5.71 0.26
C LYS A 70 12.60 -5.04 -0.54
N PRO A 71 13.12 -3.87 -0.10
CA PRO A 71 14.13 -3.15 -0.86
C PRO A 71 15.40 -3.96 -1.17
N SER A 72 15.78 -4.86 -0.27
CA SER A 72 16.97 -5.69 -0.45
C SER A 72 16.86 -6.73 -1.56
N ASP A 73 15.66 -6.92 -2.12
CA ASP A 73 15.45 -7.85 -3.24
C ASP A 73 15.84 -7.24 -4.59
N GLY A 74 16.37 -5.99 -4.58
CA GLY A 74 16.82 -5.35 -5.79
C GLY A 74 15.72 -4.82 -6.70
N TYR A 75 14.49 -4.86 -6.25
CA TYR A 75 13.39 -4.33 -7.04
C TYR A 75 13.42 -2.82 -7.09
N LYS A 76 13.08 -2.30 -8.25
CA LYS A 76 12.83 -0.88 -8.41
C LYS A 76 11.34 -0.63 -8.16
N PHE A 77 11.04 0.54 -7.58
CA PHE A 77 9.66 0.94 -7.41
C PHE A 77 9.03 1.14 -8.80
N GLU A 78 7.92 0.46 -9.03
CA GLU A 78 7.15 0.58 -10.26
C GLU A 78 5.67 0.62 -9.94
N ILE A 79 4.98 1.63 -10.49
CA ILE A 79 3.53 1.69 -10.40
C ILE A 79 2.98 0.72 -11.42
N TYR A 80 2.02 -0.11 -11.02
CA TYR A 80 1.40 -1.05 -11.93
C TYR A 80 0.73 -0.34 -13.09
N ARG A 81 0.99 -0.85 -14.27
CA ARG A 81 0.38 -0.37 -15.50
C ARG A 81 -0.97 -1.03 -15.69
N GLU A 82 -1.72 -0.54 -16.67
CA GLU A 82 -3.07 -1.04 -16.94
C GLU A 82 -3.10 -2.55 -17.20
N GLU A 83 -2.11 -3.08 -17.89
CA GLU A 83 -2.00 -4.50 -18.17
C GLU A 83 -1.89 -5.37 -16.91
N TRP A 84 -1.64 -4.75 -15.76
CA TRP A 84 -1.49 -5.46 -14.48
C TRP A 84 -2.77 -5.47 -13.65
N HIS A 85 -3.85 -4.90 -14.18
CA HIS A 85 -5.11 -4.81 -13.44
C HIS A 85 -5.66 -6.18 -13.04
N SER A 86 -5.54 -7.18 -13.91
CA SER A 86 -5.99 -8.53 -13.58
C SER A 86 -5.18 -9.13 -12.43
N PHE A 87 -3.90 -8.82 -12.35
CA PHE A 87 -3.05 -9.24 -11.24
C PHE A 87 -3.51 -8.57 -9.94
N LEU A 88 -3.80 -7.26 -9.99
CA LEU A 88 -4.25 -6.52 -8.82
C LEU A 88 -5.61 -7.00 -8.32
N ALA A 89 -6.46 -7.48 -9.19
CA ALA A 89 -7.79 -7.96 -8.81
C ALA A 89 -7.74 -9.17 -7.88
N ASN A 90 -6.60 -9.85 -7.79
CA ASN A 90 -6.42 -11.04 -6.94
C ASN A 90 -5.95 -10.72 -5.52
N PHE A 91 -5.75 -9.46 -5.21
CA PHE A 91 -5.33 -9.06 -3.85
C PHE A 91 -6.50 -8.87 -2.90
#